data_9d5f8b7875371fdc06bfb3f7c52a1ac8
#
_entry.id   9d5f8b7875371fdc06bfb3f7c52a1ac8
#
_cell.length_a   1.000
_cell.length_b   1.000
_cell.length_c   1.000
_cell.angle_alpha   90.00
_cell.angle_beta   90.00
_cell.angle_gamma   90.00
#
_symmetry.space_group_name_H-M   'P 1'
#
loop_
_entity.id
_entity.type
_entity.pdbx_description
1 polymer ?
#
loop_
_entity_poly.entity_id
_entity_poly.type
_entity_poly.pdbx_seq_one_letter_code
_entity_poly.pdbx_strand_id
1 'polypeptide(L)'
;MVASNRMKNFLYKWLPIVFGCHCRDDRSFHYKGEKFPICARCTGELVGIIFSIFSCFFFKISILAIVILMLPLILDGGIQMFTSYESNNFKRFVTGLLFGYGLFMFIAVSTVATFKFGQHMGYNILK
;
A
#
# COMPACT_ATOMS: atom_id res chain seq x y z
N MET A 1 -12.04 1.86 27.84
CA MET A 1 -12.59 0.59 27.31
C MET A 1 -13.62 0.78 26.20
N VAL A 2 -14.64 1.58 26.37
CA VAL A 2 -15.70 1.78 25.32
C VAL A 2 -15.17 2.41 24.03
N ALA A 3 -14.27 3.40 24.11
CA ALA A 3 -13.65 4.02 22.94
C ALA A 3 -12.76 3.05 22.15
N SER A 4 -12.04 2.16 22.84
CA SER A 4 -11.20 1.13 22.21
C SER A 4 -12.03 0.13 21.40
N ASN A 5 -13.18 -0.30 21.92
CA ASN A 5 -14.06 -1.23 21.21
C ASN A 5 -14.75 -0.58 20.02
N ARG A 6 -15.12 0.70 20.12
CA ARG A 6 -15.71 1.46 19.00
C ARG A 6 -14.71 1.65 17.86
N MET A 7 -13.45 1.95 18.19
CA MET A 7 -12.38 2.10 17.22
C MET A 7 -12.02 0.77 16.55
N LYS A 8 -11.94 -0.33 17.32
CA LYS A 8 -11.79 -1.69 16.78
C LYS A 8 -12.89 -2.01 15.77
N ASN A 9 -14.15 -1.84 16.15
CA ASN A 9 -15.30 -2.13 15.26
C ASN A 9 -15.28 -1.26 14.00
N PHE A 10 -14.88 -0.01 14.11
CA PHE A 10 -14.71 0.88 12.95
C PHE A 10 -13.62 0.37 12.00
N LEU A 11 -12.44 0.03 12.53
CA LEU A 11 -11.31 -0.51 11.75
C LEU A 11 -11.67 -1.85 11.09
N TYR A 12 -12.32 -2.77 11.80
CA TYR A 12 -12.74 -4.07 11.26
C TYR A 12 -13.78 -3.95 10.15
N LYS A 13 -14.58 -2.89 10.16
CA LYS A 13 -15.59 -2.64 9.14
C LYS A 13 -15.01 -1.95 7.90
N TRP A 14 -14.19 -0.92 8.09
CA TRP A 14 -13.77 -0.04 6.99
C TRP A 14 -12.48 -0.46 6.30
N LEU A 15 -11.50 -0.99 7.05
CA LEU A 15 -10.23 -1.40 6.46
C LEU A 15 -10.39 -2.43 5.33
N PRO A 16 -11.19 -3.50 5.48
CA PRO A 16 -11.39 -4.44 4.38
C PRO A 16 -12.03 -3.82 3.15
N ILE A 17 -12.92 -2.85 3.35
CA ILE A 17 -13.61 -2.15 2.25
C ILE A 17 -12.62 -1.26 1.48
N VAL A 18 -11.80 -0.48 2.18
CA VAL A 18 -10.83 0.45 1.59
C VAL A 18 -9.76 -0.30 0.78
N PHE A 19 -9.28 -1.43 1.31
CA PHE A 19 -8.25 -2.25 0.63
C PHE A 19 -8.84 -3.32 -0.31
N GLY A 20 -10.16 -3.44 -0.43
CA GLY A 20 -10.78 -4.50 -1.24
C GLY A 20 -10.39 -5.91 -0.76
N CYS A 21 -10.14 -6.08 0.53
CA CYS A 21 -9.61 -7.30 1.10
C CYS A 21 -10.72 -8.34 1.34
N HIS A 22 -10.52 -9.58 0.86
CA HIS A 22 -11.45 -10.69 1.09
C HIS A 22 -11.34 -11.31 2.49
N CYS A 23 -10.45 -10.82 3.34
CA CYS A 23 -10.29 -11.21 4.76
C CYS A 23 -10.25 -12.73 5.01
N ARG A 24 -9.61 -13.51 4.14
CA ARG A 24 -9.48 -14.96 4.31
C ARG A 24 -8.61 -15.29 5.53
N ASP A 25 -9.02 -16.29 6.33
CA ASP A 25 -8.34 -16.68 7.57
C ASP A 25 -6.93 -17.19 7.34
N ASP A 26 -6.75 -17.99 6.28
CA ASP A 26 -5.47 -18.57 5.87
C ASP A 26 -4.42 -17.54 5.43
N ARG A 27 -4.86 -16.30 5.11
CA ARG A 27 -4.03 -15.21 4.57
C ARG A 27 -3.93 -14.00 5.49
N SER A 28 -4.44 -14.10 6.71
CA SER A 28 -4.44 -13.03 7.71
C SER A 28 -3.54 -13.38 8.90
N PHE A 29 -2.94 -12.34 9.51
CA PHE A 29 -2.22 -12.54 10.76
C PHE A 29 -3.20 -12.71 11.92
N HIS A 30 -2.80 -13.53 12.90
CA HIS A 30 -3.53 -13.71 14.16
C HIS A 30 -2.64 -13.23 15.30
N TYR A 31 -3.21 -12.46 16.20
CA TYR A 31 -2.54 -11.99 17.41
C TYR A 31 -3.42 -12.25 18.64
N LYS A 32 -2.90 -13.00 19.59
CA LYS A 32 -3.63 -13.42 20.81
C LYS A 32 -5.01 -14.06 20.54
N GLY A 33 -5.11 -14.86 19.46
CA GLY A 33 -6.36 -15.53 19.07
C GLY A 33 -7.36 -14.66 18.31
N GLU A 34 -7.11 -13.37 18.15
CA GLU A 34 -7.91 -12.48 17.32
C GLU A 34 -7.30 -12.33 15.91
N LYS A 35 -8.13 -12.41 14.89
CA LYS A 35 -7.74 -12.22 13.50
C LYS A 35 -7.58 -10.74 13.20
N PHE A 36 -6.54 -10.38 12.41
CA PHE A 36 -6.39 -9.03 11.89
C PHE A 36 -7.52 -8.68 10.90
N PRO A 37 -7.98 -7.41 10.88
CA PRO A 37 -9.09 -6.97 10.01
C PRO A 37 -8.76 -7.05 8.52
N ILE A 38 -7.48 -7.13 8.15
CA ILE A 38 -6.99 -7.20 6.77
C ILE A 38 -5.98 -8.34 6.61
N CYS A 39 -5.81 -8.83 5.37
CA CYS A 39 -4.84 -9.88 5.08
C CYS A 39 -3.39 -9.39 5.23
N ALA A 40 -2.44 -10.30 5.29
CA ALA A 40 -1.02 -10.00 5.46
C ALA A 40 -0.47 -9.02 4.40
N ARG A 41 -0.93 -9.13 3.15
CA ARG A 41 -0.54 -8.25 2.04
C ARG A 41 -1.02 -6.81 2.26
N CYS A 42 -2.31 -6.63 2.57
CA CYS A 42 -2.89 -5.31 2.85
C CYS A 42 -2.31 -4.68 4.13
N THR A 43 -1.97 -5.50 5.13
CA THR A 43 -1.25 -5.04 6.32
C THR A 43 0.13 -4.48 5.96
N GLY A 44 0.88 -5.20 5.11
CA GLY A 44 2.16 -4.73 4.59
C GLY A 44 2.01 -3.43 3.79
N GLU A 45 1.03 -3.36 2.91
CA GLU A 45 0.73 -2.17 2.10
C GLU A 45 0.43 -0.94 2.96
N LEU A 46 -0.39 -1.10 4.00
CA LEU A 46 -0.68 -0.03 4.95
C LEU A 46 0.58 0.47 5.67
N VAL A 47 1.42 -0.44 6.16
CA VAL A 47 2.71 -0.10 6.80
C VAL A 47 3.64 0.60 5.80
N GLY A 48 3.70 0.13 4.56
CA GLY A 48 4.49 0.73 3.48
C GLY A 48 4.05 2.16 3.17
N ILE A 49 2.75 2.42 3.11
CA ILE A 49 2.18 3.77 2.91
C ILE A 49 2.58 4.70 4.07
N ILE A 50 2.40 4.26 5.32
CA ILE A 50 2.77 5.05 6.49
C ILE A 50 4.26 5.38 6.46
N PHE A 51 5.11 4.39 6.18
CA PHE A 51 6.56 4.60 6.10
C PHE A 51 6.95 5.56 4.97
N SER A 52 6.27 5.50 3.83
CA SER A 52 6.52 6.38 2.69
C SER A 52 6.16 7.84 2.98
N ILE A 53 5.12 8.11 3.78
CA ILE A 53 4.75 9.47 4.20
C ILE A 53 5.92 10.13 4.93
N PHE A 54 6.56 9.43 5.86
CA PHE A 54 7.75 9.96 6.54
C PHE A 54 8.94 10.09 5.59
N SER A 55 9.15 9.09 4.74
CA SER A 55 10.28 9.03 3.82
C SER A 55 10.23 10.12 2.74
N CYS A 56 9.07 10.52 2.27
CA CYS A 56 8.94 11.52 1.20
C CYS A 56 9.46 12.90 1.59
N PHE A 57 9.55 13.22 2.88
CA PHE A 57 10.15 14.46 3.38
C PHE A 57 11.67 14.47 3.34
N PHE A 58 12.30 13.29 3.40
CA PHE A 58 13.76 13.15 3.51
C PHE A 58 14.42 12.68 2.22
N PHE A 59 13.73 11.89 1.42
CA PHE A 59 14.30 11.21 0.26
C PHE A 59 13.54 11.52 -1.03
N LYS A 60 14.30 11.87 -2.07
CA LYS A 60 13.78 11.96 -3.44
C LYS A 60 14.10 10.65 -4.15
N ILE A 61 13.09 9.87 -4.44
CA ILE A 61 13.23 8.58 -5.13
C ILE A 61 12.90 8.76 -6.61
N SER A 62 13.71 8.15 -7.48
CA SER A 62 13.48 8.16 -8.92
C SER A 62 12.27 7.30 -9.29
N ILE A 63 11.58 7.66 -10.37
CA ILE A 63 10.42 6.89 -10.89
C ILE A 63 10.81 5.44 -11.18
N LEU A 64 12.01 5.21 -11.71
CA LEU A 64 12.52 3.86 -11.98
C LEU A 64 12.61 3.01 -10.70
N ALA A 65 13.13 3.57 -9.62
CA ALA A 65 13.21 2.87 -8.34
C ALA A 65 11.81 2.57 -7.77
N ILE A 66 10.84 3.48 -7.92
CA ILE A 66 9.45 3.27 -7.52
C ILE A 66 8.84 2.08 -8.27
N VAL A 67 9.00 2.02 -9.58
CA VAL A 67 8.50 0.90 -10.40
C VAL A 67 9.15 -0.42 -9.99
N ILE A 68 10.46 -0.45 -9.76
CA ILE A 68 11.17 -1.64 -9.30
C ILE A 68 10.63 -2.12 -7.94
N LEU A 69 10.31 -1.21 -7.03
CA LEU A 69 9.72 -1.57 -5.72
C LEU A 69 8.32 -2.17 -5.82
N MET A 70 7.55 -1.82 -6.85
CA MET A 70 6.21 -2.36 -7.07
C MET A 70 6.22 -3.74 -7.75
N LEU A 71 7.28 -4.08 -8.50
CA LEU A 71 7.38 -5.34 -9.24
C LEU A 71 7.20 -6.61 -8.38
N PRO A 72 7.77 -6.75 -7.17
CA PRO A 72 7.66 -7.97 -6.38
C PRO A 72 6.20 -8.38 -6.10
N LEU A 73 5.31 -7.44 -5.82
CA LEU A 73 3.90 -7.75 -5.61
C LEU A 73 3.21 -8.18 -6.91
N ILE A 74 3.49 -7.49 -8.02
CA ILE A 74 2.90 -7.78 -9.33
C ILE A 74 3.33 -9.19 -9.78
N LEU A 75 4.60 -9.54 -9.60
CA LEU A 75 5.13 -10.87 -9.91
C LEU A 75 4.55 -11.95 -9.01
N ASP A 76 4.53 -11.73 -7.69
CA ASP A 76 3.96 -12.69 -6.73
C ASP A 76 2.46 -12.91 -6.98
N GLY A 77 1.70 -11.85 -7.24
CA GLY A 77 0.29 -11.94 -7.58
C GLY A 77 0.05 -12.59 -8.94
N GLY A 78 0.87 -12.29 -9.94
CA GLY A 78 0.79 -12.90 -11.28
C GLY A 78 1.09 -14.41 -11.24
N ILE A 79 2.14 -14.81 -10.54
CA ILE A 79 2.48 -16.24 -10.38
C ILE A 79 1.34 -16.99 -9.68
N GLN A 80 0.73 -16.42 -8.64
CA GLN A 80 -0.42 -17.03 -7.95
C GLN A 80 -1.67 -17.13 -8.82
N MET A 81 -1.85 -16.23 -9.79
CA MET A 81 -2.99 -16.28 -10.70
C MET A 81 -2.86 -17.41 -11.72
N PHE A 82 -1.65 -17.67 -12.22
CA PHE A 82 -1.38 -18.66 -13.29
C PHE A 82 -0.90 -20.02 -12.79
N THR A 83 -0.56 -20.16 -11.52
CA THR A 83 -0.05 -21.40 -10.93
C THR A 83 -0.74 -21.73 -9.61
N SER A 84 -0.62 -22.98 -9.15
CA SER A 84 -1.07 -23.42 -7.82
C SER A 84 -0.15 -22.94 -6.68
N TYR A 85 0.81 -22.06 -6.97
CA TYR A 85 1.74 -21.55 -5.98
C TYR A 85 1.03 -20.63 -4.98
N GLU A 86 1.21 -20.91 -3.69
CA GLU A 86 0.75 -20.03 -2.60
C GLU A 86 1.94 -19.45 -1.85
N SER A 87 2.00 -18.12 -1.77
CA SER A 87 3.05 -17.46 -0.99
C SER A 87 2.70 -17.44 0.50
N ASN A 88 3.73 -17.49 1.35
CA ASN A 88 3.60 -17.40 2.79
C ASN A 88 3.15 -16.00 3.22
N ASN A 89 2.51 -15.88 4.39
CA ASN A 89 2.05 -14.58 4.93
C ASN A 89 3.19 -13.57 5.08
N PHE A 90 4.40 -14.02 5.40
CA PHE A 90 5.58 -13.15 5.47
C PHE A 90 5.95 -12.57 4.10
N LYS A 91 5.99 -13.38 3.04
CA LYS A 91 6.25 -12.90 1.67
C LYS A 91 5.17 -11.92 1.22
N ARG A 92 3.90 -12.23 1.51
CA ARG A 92 2.76 -11.33 1.24
C ARG A 92 2.90 -10.00 1.96
N PHE A 93 3.35 -10.00 3.21
CA PHE A 93 3.60 -8.79 3.97
C PHE A 93 4.72 -7.94 3.34
N VAL A 94 5.87 -8.55 3.03
CA VAL A 94 7.01 -7.84 2.43
C VAL A 94 6.66 -7.28 1.06
N THR A 95 6.04 -8.07 0.18
CA THR A 95 5.62 -7.60 -1.15
C THR A 95 4.57 -6.50 -1.06
N GLY A 96 3.64 -6.59 -0.12
CA GLY A 96 2.67 -5.55 0.18
C GLY A 96 3.32 -4.26 0.68
N LEU A 97 4.30 -4.37 1.57
CA LEU A 97 5.05 -3.23 2.10
C LEU A 97 5.79 -2.47 0.99
N LEU A 98 6.51 -3.18 0.13
CA LEU A 98 7.22 -2.59 -1.01
C LEU A 98 6.26 -1.92 -1.99
N PHE A 99 5.13 -2.57 -2.27
CA PHE A 99 4.10 -2.04 -3.15
C PHE A 99 3.44 -0.79 -2.57
N GLY A 100 3.01 -0.82 -1.30
CA GLY A 100 2.40 0.32 -0.64
C GLY A 100 3.32 1.53 -0.57
N TYR A 101 4.60 1.30 -0.29
CA TYR A 101 5.62 2.34 -0.33
C TYR A 101 5.77 2.93 -1.74
N GLY A 102 5.93 2.07 -2.75
CA GLY A 102 6.06 2.50 -4.14
C GLY A 102 4.81 3.21 -4.67
N LEU A 103 3.62 2.70 -4.35
CA LEU A 103 2.34 3.28 -4.77
C LEU A 103 2.17 4.70 -4.24
N PHE A 104 2.40 4.92 -2.94
CA PHE A 104 2.30 6.26 -2.37
C PHE A 104 3.32 7.23 -2.98
N MET A 105 4.58 6.79 -3.11
CA MET A 105 5.62 7.60 -3.76
C MET A 105 5.28 7.92 -5.22
N PHE A 106 4.72 6.97 -5.96
CA PHE A 106 4.28 7.18 -7.34
C PHE A 106 3.20 8.26 -7.41
N ILE A 107 2.18 8.18 -6.55
CA ILE A 107 1.10 9.18 -6.48
C ILE A 107 1.68 10.56 -6.11
N ALA A 108 2.55 10.63 -5.11
CA ALA A 108 3.16 11.88 -4.67
C ALA A 108 3.99 12.54 -5.78
N VAL A 109 4.86 11.78 -6.45
CA VAL A 109 5.69 12.29 -7.55
C VAL A 109 4.83 12.71 -8.74
N SER A 110 3.81 11.92 -9.11
CA SER A 110 2.88 12.23 -10.21
C SER A 110 2.09 13.51 -9.92
N THR A 111 1.61 13.67 -8.69
CA THR A 111 0.87 14.88 -8.28
C THR A 111 1.75 16.13 -8.38
N VAL A 112 2.98 16.07 -7.86
CA VAL A 112 3.93 17.20 -7.94
C VAL A 112 4.30 17.51 -9.39
N ALA A 113 4.53 16.49 -10.22
CA ALA A 113 4.84 16.66 -11.64
C ALA A 113 3.69 17.33 -12.40
N THR A 114 2.45 16.88 -12.19
CA THR A 114 1.25 17.46 -12.79
C THR A 114 1.05 18.91 -12.35
N PHE A 115 1.25 19.20 -11.07
CA PHE A 115 1.14 20.56 -10.55
C PHE A 115 2.17 21.51 -11.18
N LYS A 116 3.43 21.11 -11.25
CA LYS A 116 4.50 21.89 -11.91
C LYS A 116 4.23 22.10 -13.39
N PHE A 117 3.74 21.07 -14.08
CA PHE A 117 3.35 21.18 -15.49
C PHE A 117 2.23 22.19 -15.68
N GLY A 118 1.19 22.16 -14.84
CA GLY A 118 0.09 23.13 -14.86
C GLY A 118 0.55 24.55 -14.61
N GLN A 119 1.46 24.77 -13.64
CA GLN A 119 2.05 26.10 -13.40
C GLN A 119 2.83 26.62 -14.60
N HIS A 120 3.64 25.74 -15.24
CA HIS A 120 4.43 26.11 -16.41
C HIS A 120 3.54 26.50 -17.61
N MET A 121 2.48 25.74 -17.85
CA MET A 121 1.49 26.05 -18.88
C MET A 121 0.76 27.37 -18.61
N GLY A 122 0.29 27.58 -17.37
CA GLY A 122 -0.36 28.82 -16.96
C GLY A 122 0.53 30.06 -17.14
N TYR A 123 1.80 29.94 -16.77
CA TYR A 123 2.76 31.04 -16.96
C TYR A 123 2.97 31.38 -18.44
N ASN A 124 3.04 30.39 -19.33
CA ASN A 124 3.21 30.59 -20.76
C ASN A 124 1.96 31.19 -21.44
N ILE A 125 0.77 30.92 -20.92
CA ILE A 125 -0.49 31.47 -21.47
C ILE A 125 -0.68 32.95 -21.05
N LEU A 126 -0.20 33.33 -19.86
CA LEU A 126 -0.35 34.69 -19.32
C LEU A 126 0.74 35.66 -19.80
N LYS A 127 1.73 35.20 -20.54
CA LYS A 127 2.82 36.00 -21.07
C LYS A 127 2.59 36.37 -22.53
#